data_dd1207af8127ad2ed27a5c0862140f03
#
_entry.id   dd1207af8127ad2ed27a5c0862140f03
#
_cell.length_a   1.000
_cell.length_b   1.000
_cell.length_c   1.000
_cell.angle_alpha   90.00
_cell.angle_beta   90.00
_cell.angle_gamma   90.00
#
_symmetry.space_group_name_H-M   'P 1'
#
loop_
_entity.id
_entity.type
_entity.pdbx_description
1 polymer ?
#
loop_
_entity_poly.entity_id
_entity_poly.type
_entity_poly.pdbx_seq_one_letter_code
_entity_poly.pdbx_strand_id
1 'polypeptide(L)'
;MVSLLLPIIYIAFISLGLPDSPLGPAWPTMYPELGVPVSCAGILSMIISLGTILSSLQSDRLTRTLGTGRVTAISVGMTAAALFGFSISTQFWMLCLWAIPYGLGAGSVDAALNNYVALHYRSRHMSWLHCMWGIGTMVSPMVMGAALTHGMHWTVGYRAIALFQVLLTVVLVVSLPLWKERRTESGTEETAPQALSLRQVFALPGAREVMLCFFCYCALETTAGLWASSYLTLSRGVAAETAASFASLFYFGITAGRAACGFITMKFNDTQMIRMGQIILAVGVAALLIPGPQALALAGLVLVGLGCAPIYPSIIHSTPDHFGADKSQAVIGIQMASAYVGNLTMPPLFGLLANNITPALFPFYLLALLVLMVCMHEQLVRKTRRS
;
A
#
# COMPACT_ATOMS: atom_id res chain seq x y z
N MET A 1 -3.13 2.13 32.07
CA MET A 1 -4.24 2.60 31.22
C MET A 1 -3.89 2.28 29.77
N VAL A 2 -4.71 1.46 29.07
CA VAL A 2 -4.54 1.30 27.63
C VAL A 2 -4.79 2.67 27.04
N SER A 3 -3.78 3.27 26.43
CA SER A 3 -3.87 4.60 25.86
C SER A 3 -4.96 4.57 24.77
N LEU A 4 -6.03 5.34 24.91
CA LEU A 4 -7.08 5.55 23.90
C LEU A 4 -6.50 5.94 22.52
N LEU A 5 -5.25 6.37 22.50
CA LEU A 5 -4.55 6.78 21.29
C LEU A 5 -4.26 5.61 20.33
N LEU A 6 -3.95 4.40 20.84
CA LEU A 6 -3.66 3.25 19.97
C LEU A 6 -4.87 2.82 19.12
N PRO A 7 -6.10 2.67 19.66
CA PRO A 7 -7.30 2.48 18.85
C PRO A 7 -7.51 3.56 17.80
N ILE A 8 -7.25 4.82 18.14
CA ILE A 8 -7.39 5.95 17.19
C ILE A 8 -6.37 5.82 16.04
N ILE A 9 -5.13 5.43 16.34
CA ILE A 9 -4.11 5.17 15.34
C ILE A 9 -4.55 4.02 14.42
N TYR A 10 -5.13 2.95 14.95
CA TYR A 10 -5.67 1.83 14.16
C TYR A 10 -6.82 2.28 13.25
N ILE A 11 -7.74 3.10 13.75
CA ILE A 11 -8.83 3.68 12.94
C ILE A 11 -8.25 4.58 11.84
N ALA A 12 -7.22 5.36 12.14
CA ALA A 12 -6.53 6.18 11.15
C ALA A 12 -5.91 5.32 10.02
N PHE A 13 -5.42 4.11 10.33
CA PHE A 13 -4.90 3.19 9.31
C PHE A 13 -6.00 2.53 8.47
N ILE A 14 -7.19 2.29 9.02
CA ILE A 14 -8.36 1.91 8.19
C ILE A 14 -8.65 3.04 7.19
N SER A 15 -8.60 4.29 7.64
CA SER A 15 -8.82 5.46 6.79
C SER A 15 -7.76 5.64 5.70
N LEU A 16 -6.55 5.14 5.90
CA LEU A 16 -5.52 5.11 4.88
C LEU A 16 -5.81 4.06 3.80
N GLY A 17 -6.25 2.87 4.22
CA GLY A 17 -6.55 1.78 3.30
C GLY A 17 -7.78 2.03 2.42
N LEU A 18 -8.77 2.75 2.91
CA LEU A 18 -10.01 3.01 2.16
C LEU A 18 -9.78 3.70 0.81
N PRO A 19 -8.97 4.75 0.70
CA PRO A 19 -8.68 5.37 -0.58
C PRO A 19 -7.82 4.51 -1.51
N ASP A 20 -6.95 3.66 -1.02
CA ASP A 20 -5.93 2.97 -1.82
C ASP A 20 -6.50 1.99 -2.87
N SER A 21 -7.73 1.52 -2.71
CA SER A 21 -8.22 0.37 -3.46
C SER A 21 -9.49 0.56 -4.34
N PRO A 22 -10.20 1.72 -4.36
CA PRO A 22 -11.46 1.83 -5.12
C PRO A 22 -11.26 2.04 -6.62
N LEU A 23 -10.10 2.56 -7.06
CA LEU A 23 -9.87 2.91 -8.45
C LEU A 23 -9.88 1.67 -9.37
N GLY A 24 -9.17 0.62 -9.00
CA GLY A 24 -9.11 -0.61 -9.80
C GLY A 24 -10.48 -1.22 -10.07
N PRO A 25 -11.28 -1.50 -9.03
CA PRO A 25 -12.64 -2.03 -9.16
C PRO A 25 -13.60 -1.12 -9.95
N ALA A 26 -13.50 0.19 -9.79
CA ALA A 26 -14.36 1.14 -10.48
C ALA A 26 -13.97 1.35 -11.96
N TRP A 27 -12.69 1.15 -12.31
CA TRP A 27 -12.14 1.56 -13.59
C TRP A 27 -12.80 0.93 -14.81
N PRO A 28 -13.17 -0.38 -14.81
CA PRO A 28 -13.86 -0.99 -15.94
C PRO A 28 -15.17 -0.30 -16.34
N THR A 29 -15.84 0.37 -15.39
CA THR A 29 -17.06 1.15 -15.66
C THR A 29 -16.77 2.62 -15.93
N MET A 30 -15.68 3.16 -15.37
CA MET A 30 -15.31 4.57 -15.49
C MET A 30 -14.74 4.93 -16.87
N TYR A 31 -13.78 4.15 -17.37
CA TYR A 31 -13.01 4.53 -18.56
C TYR A 31 -13.87 4.66 -19.84
N PRO A 32 -14.88 3.80 -20.09
CA PRO A 32 -15.74 3.96 -21.26
C PRO A 32 -16.63 5.21 -21.17
N GLU A 33 -17.15 5.49 -19.97
CA GLU A 33 -18.01 6.65 -19.71
C GLU A 33 -17.23 7.97 -19.86
N LEU A 34 -15.98 7.99 -19.39
CA LEU A 34 -15.09 9.15 -19.52
C LEU A 34 -14.48 9.31 -20.91
N GLY A 35 -14.70 8.35 -21.82
CA GLY A 35 -14.19 8.38 -23.18
C GLY A 35 -12.66 8.30 -23.27
N VAL A 36 -12.01 7.60 -22.35
CA VAL A 36 -10.54 7.50 -22.27
C VAL A 36 -10.06 6.06 -22.44
N PRO A 37 -8.81 5.83 -22.88
CA PRO A 37 -8.20 4.49 -22.91
C PRO A 37 -8.12 3.86 -21.53
N VAL A 38 -8.17 2.52 -21.46
CA VAL A 38 -8.05 1.76 -20.21
C VAL A 38 -6.73 2.07 -19.46
N SER A 39 -5.67 2.38 -20.19
CA SER A 39 -4.35 2.77 -19.63
C SER A 39 -4.37 4.06 -18.79
N CYS A 40 -5.40 4.88 -18.91
CA CYS A 40 -5.51 6.14 -18.14
C CYS A 40 -5.65 5.95 -16.63
N ALA A 41 -6.03 4.75 -16.14
CA ALA A 41 -5.91 4.41 -14.71
C ALA A 41 -4.47 4.58 -14.21
N GLY A 42 -3.49 4.24 -15.05
CA GLY A 42 -2.08 4.42 -14.75
C GLY A 42 -1.69 5.89 -14.55
N ILE A 43 -2.29 6.83 -15.29
CA ILE A 43 -2.04 8.27 -15.13
C ILE A 43 -2.53 8.74 -13.76
N LEU A 44 -3.73 8.34 -13.34
CA LEU A 44 -4.25 8.66 -12.01
C LEU A 44 -3.37 8.07 -10.91
N SER A 45 -2.97 6.79 -11.05
CA SER A 45 -2.05 6.12 -10.13
C SER A 45 -0.70 6.84 -10.03
N MET A 46 -0.15 7.32 -11.16
CA MET A 46 1.10 8.09 -11.18
C MET A 46 0.97 9.42 -10.44
N ILE A 47 -0.11 10.18 -10.66
CA ILE A 47 -0.36 11.46 -9.98
C ILE A 47 -0.47 11.24 -8.47
N ILE A 48 -1.23 10.23 -8.05
CA ILE A 48 -1.40 9.88 -6.63
C ILE A 48 -0.04 9.49 -6.04
N SER A 49 0.69 8.56 -6.67
CA SER A 49 1.98 8.09 -6.18
C SER A 49 3.04 9.21 -6.10
N LEU A 50 3.07 10.11 -7.09
CA LEU A 50 3.98 11.28 -7.06
C LEU A 50 3.63 12.20 -5.90
N GLY A 51 2.35 12.49 -5.67
CA GLY A 51 1.89 13.24 -4.51
C GLY A 51 2.27 12.58 -3.19
N THR A 52 2.13 11.25 -3.11
CA THR A 52 2.51 10.45 -1.94
C THR A 52 4.01 10.54 -1.66
N ILE A 53 4.86 10.43 -2.70
CA ILE A 53 6.32 10.60 -2.58
C ILE A 53 6.66 11.98 -2.03
N LEU A 54 6.14 13.04 -2.66
CA LEU A 54 6.41 14.43 -2.26
C LEU A 54 5.99 14.70 -0.82
N SER A 55 4.83 14.20 -0.43
CA SER A 55 4.28 14.35 0.92
C SER A 55 5.09 13.55 1.96
N SER A 56 5.48 12.32 1.66
CA SER A 56 6.30 11.49 2.54
C SER A 56 7.67 12.10 2.80
N LEU A 57 8.30 12.69 1.78
CA LEU A 57 9.58 13.40 1.94
C LEU A 57 9.47 14.63 2.84
N GLN A 58 8.29 15.27 2.94
CA GLN A 58 8.03 16.39 3.82
C GLN A 58 7.52 15.97 5.21
N SER A 59 7.26 14.69 5.43
CA SER A 59 6.61 14.18 6.65
C SER A 59 7.37 14.54 7.92
N ASP A 60 8.69 14.42 7.94
CA ASP A 60 9.51 14.79 9.10
C ASP A 60 9.34 16.27 9.45
N ARG A 61 9.44 17.16 8.46
CA ARG A 61 9.27 18.60 8.66
C ARG A 61 7.85 18.93 9.15
N LEU A 62 6.84 18.34 8.53
CA LEU A 62 5.44 18.55 8.91
C LEU A 62 5.15 18.04 10.33
N THR A 63 5.68 16.86 10.68
CA THR A 63 5.48 16.27 11.99
C THR A 63 6.17 17.09 13.09
N ARG A 64 7.36 17.63 12.85
CA ARG A 64 8.07 18.52 13.81
C ARG A 64 7.33 19.84 14.02
N THR A 65 6.73 20.41 12.97
CA THR A 65 6.05 21.72 13.06
C THR A 65 4.62 21.62 13.58
N LEU A 66 3.84 20.67 13.09
CA LEU A 66 2.41 20.53 13.38
C LEU A 66 2.10 19.48 14.46
N GLY A 67 3.00 18.49 14.64
CA GLY A 67 2.78 17.30 15.45
C GLY A 67 2.02 16.21 14.68
N THR A 68 2.27 14.93 15.06
CA THR A 68 1.72 13.75 14.37
C THR A 68 0.19 13.78 14.25
N GLY A 69 -0.52 14.15 15.31
CA GLY A 69 -1.99 14.17 15.32
C GLY A 69 -2.60 15.16 14.31
N ARG A 70 -2.04 16.38 14.19
CA ARG A 70 -2.53 17.35 13.21
C ARG A 70 -2.21 16.96 11.78
N VAL A 71 -0.99 16.43 11.55
CA VAL A 71 -0.61 15.88 10.23
C VAL A 71 -1.60 14.80 9.82
N THR A 72 -1.92 13.87 10.73
CA THR A 72 -2.89 12.79 10.47
C THR A 72 -4.27 13.35 10.12
N ALA A 73 -4.81 14.26 10.92
CA ALA A 73 -6.14 14.83 10.70
C ALA A 73 -6.24 15.61 9.38
N ILE A 74 -5.25 16.44 9.05
CA ILE A 74 -5.20 17.20 7.79
C ILE A 74 -5.12 16.24 6.60
N SER A 75 -4.25 15.24 6.67
CA SER A 75 -4.03 14.27 5.61
C SER A 75 -5.30 13.46 5.30
N VAL A 76 -5.97 12.95 6.33
CA VAL A 76 -7.25 12.22 6.17
C VAL A 76 -8.34 13.14 5.62
N GLY A 77 -8.39 14.40 6.04
CA GLY A 77 -9.28 15.40 5.49
C GLY A 77 -9.03 15.69 3.99
N MET A 78 -7.77 15.73 3.57
CA MET A 78 -7.40 15.91 2.16
C MET A 78 -7.85 14.71 1.31
N THR A 79 -7.66 13.48 1.79
CA THR A 79 -8.14 12.28 1.08
C THR A 79 -9.66 12.21 1.04
N ALA A 80 -10.35 12.62 2.11
CA ALA A 80 -11.82 12.73 2.12
C ALA A 80 -12.33 13.70 1.05
N ALA A 81 -11.73 14.89 0.97
CA ALA A 81 -12.08 15.91 -0.04
C ALA A 81 -11.80 15.39 -1.47
N ALA A 82 -10.68 14.70 -1.68
CA ALA A 82 -10.33 14.12 -2.97
C ALA A 82 -11.31 13.04 -3.43
N LEU A 83 -11.70 12.11 -2.54
CA LEU A 83 -12.71 11.08 -2.85
C LEU A 83 -14.08 11.71 -3.15
N PHE A 84 -14.47 12.75 -2.41
CA PHE A 84 -15.68 13.49 -2.73
C PHE A 84 -15.58 14.16 -4.10
N GLY A 85 -14.40 14.76 -4.41
CA GLY A 85 -14.11 15.31 -5.73
C GLY A 85 -14.22 14.29 -6.85
N PHE A 86 -13.72 13.07 -6.65
CA PHE A 86 -13.92 11.96 -7.59
C PHE A 86 -15.41 11.68 -7.81
N SER A 87 -16.21 11.70 -6.73
CA SER A 87 -17.65 11.40 -6.81
C SER A 87 -18.48 12.42 -7.58
N ILE A 88 -17.97 13.62 -7.82
CA ILE A 88 -18.63 14.69 -8.58
C ILE A 88 -17.99 14.94 -9.94
N SER A 89 -16.91 14.21 -10.26
CA SER A 89 -16.17 14.38 -11.51
C SER A 89 -16.95 13.74 -12.67
N THR A 90 -17.08 14.49 -13.76
CA THR A 90 -17.72 14.06 -15.00
C THR A 90 -16.74 13.94 -16.17
N GLN A 91 -15.51 14.37 -15.98
CA GLN A 91 -14.45 14.35 -16.99
C GLN A 91 -13.13 13.88 -16.38
N PHE A 92 -12.29 13.23 -17.20
CA PHE A 92 -11.03 12.66 -16.75
C PHE A 92 -10.06 13.68 -16.14
N TRP A 93 -9.95 14.88 -16.70
CA TRP A 93 -9.06 15.93 -16.17
C TRP A 93 -9.45 16.36 -14.75
N MET A 94 -10.75 16.30 -14.39
CA MET A 94 -11.20 16.59 -13.01
C MET A 94 -10.67 15.55 -12.03
N LEU A 95 -10.67 14.26 -12.42
CA LEU A 95 -10.07 13.19 -11.63
C LEU A 95 -8.55 13.44 -11.44
N CYS A 96 -7.85 13.87 -12.49
CA CYS A 96 -6.43 14.21 -12.40
C CYS A 96 -6.17 15.35 -11.39
N LEU A 97 -7.02 16.38 -11.35
CA LEU A 97 -6.89 17.46 -10.37
C LEU A 97 -7.12 16.96 -8.94
N TRP A 98 -8.15 16.15 -8.71
CA TRP A 98 -8.43 15.60 -7.39
C TRP A 98 -7.43 14.52 -6.95
N ALA A 99 -6.74 13.88 -7.88
CA ALA A 99 -5.65 12.93 -7.59
C ALA A 99 -4.46 13.62 -6.88
N ILE A 100 -4.25 14.93 -7.07
CA ILE A 100 -3.17 15.69 -6.40
C ILE A 100 -3.38 15.74 -4.87
N PRO A 101 -4.46 16.33 -4.32
CA PRO A 101 -4.69 16.33 -2.88
C PRO A 101 -4.85 14.92 -2.31
N TYR A 102 -5.29 13.96 -3.12
CA TYR A 102 -5.36 12.55 -2.76
C TYR A 102 -3.99 11.99 -2.39
N GLY A 103 -3.01 12.08 -3.30
CA GLY A 103 -1.64 11.61 -3.07
C GLY A 103 -0.93 12.38 -1.95
N LEU A 104 -1.06 13.71 -1.92
CA LEU A 104 -0.47 14.53 -0.87
C LEU A 104 -1.01 14.18 0.52
N GLY A 105 -2.29 13.84 0.64
CA GLY A 105 -2.89 13.39 1.88
C GLY A 105 -2.40 12.01 2.32
N ALA A 106 -2.16 11.08 1.41
CA ALA A 106 -1.77 9.71 1.74
C ALA A 106 -0.36 9.61 2.34
N GLY A 107 0.64 10.29 1.75
CA GLY A 107 2.05 10.04 2.06
C GLY A 107 2.50 10.49 3.45
N SER A 108 2.12 11.70 3.89
CA SER A 108 2.58 12.23 5.18
C SER A 108 2.03 11.47 6.38
N VAL A 109 0.79 11.00 6.29
CA VAL A 109 0.15 10.27 7.40
C VAL A 109 0.74 8.87 7.55
N ASP A 110 1.01 8.19 6.43
CA ASP A 110 1.64 6.87 6.46
C ASP A 110 3.00 6.93 7.16
N ALA A 111 3.88 7.80 6.69
CA ALA A 111 5.21 7.97 7.28
C ALA A 111 5.15 8.40 8.77
N ALA A 112 4.26 9.34 9.13
CA ALA A 112 4.15 9.86 10.48
C ALA A 112 3.63 8.81 11.48
N LEU A 113 2.62 8.04 11.12
CA LEU A 113 2.03 7.03 12.00
C LEU A 113 2.91 5.80 12.12
N ASN A 114 3.54 5.34 11.03
CA ASN A 114 4.51 4.25 11.08
C ASN A 114 5.68 4.58 12.01
N ASN A 115 6.25 5.78 11.87
CA ASN A 115 7.33 6.24 12.75
C ASN A 115 6.85 6.35 14.21
N TYR A 116 5.67 6.90 14.44
CA TYR A 116 5.12 7.02 15.80
C TYR A 116 4.93 5.65 16.46
N VAL A 117 4.40 4.66 15.73
CA VAL A 117 4.21 3.30 16.25
C VAL A 117 5.54 2.58 16.45
N ALA A 118 6.50 2.75 15.53
CA ALA A 118 7.83 2.17 15.66
C ALA A 118 8.56 2.64 16.92
N LEU A 119 8.43 3.92 17.29
CA LEU A 119 9.09 4.52 18.45
C LEU A 119 8.40 4.23 19.79
N HIS A 120 7.05 4.04 19.80
CA HIS A 120 6.29 4.03 21.06
C HIS A 120 5.61 2.69 21.36
N TYR A 121 5.60 1.74 20.42
CA TYR A 121 4.88 0.47 20.56
C TYR A 121 5.72 -0.73 20.12
N ARG A 122 5.33 -1.94 20.56
CA ARG A 122 6.00 -3.20 20.20
C ARG A 122 5.70 -3.60 18.76
N SER A 123 6.58 -4.38 18.14
CA SER A 123 6.48 -4.89 16.75
C SER A 123 5.10 -5.50 16.39
N ARG A 124 4.44 -6.22 17.33
CA ARG A 124 3.09 -6.76 17.12
C ARG A 124 2.05 -5.69 16.76
N HIS A 125 2.20 -4.48 17.30
CA HIS A 125 1.29 -3.37 17.01
C HIS A 125 1.51 -2.81 15.62
N MET A 126 2.74 -2.89 15.10
CA MET A 126 3.02 -2.57 13.71
C MET A 126 2.31 -3.54 12.75
N SER A 127 2.36 -4.85 13.00
CA SER A 127 1.64 -5.85 12.20
C SER A 127 0.12 -5.63 12.24
N TRP A 128 -0.43 -5.32 13.41
CA TRP A 128 -1.87 -5.02 13.54
C TRP A 128 -2.26 -3.69 12.91
N LEU A 129 -1.36 -2.71 12.93
CA LEU A 129 -1.54 -1.44 12.23
C LEU A 129 -1.76 -1.68 10.72
N HIS A 130 -0.88 -2.46 10.11
CA HIS A 130 -1.01 -2.83 8.69
C HIS A 130 -2.19 -3.78 8.41
N CYS A 131 -2.64 -4.56 9.40
CA CYS A 131 -3.89 -5.30 9.31
C CYS A 131 -5.10 -4.35 9.20
N MET A 132 -5.11 -3.26 9.98
CA MET A 132 -6.17 -2.24 9.89
C MET A 132 -6.18 -1.54 8.53
N TRP A 133 -5.01 -1.22 7.96
CA TRP A 133 -4.92 -0.77 6.58
C TRP A 133 -5.55 -1.78 5.61
N GLY A 134 -5.23 -3.06 5.77
CA GLY A 134 -5.80 -4.14 4.97
C GLY A 134 -7.34 -4.23 5.07
N ILE A 135 -7.92 -3.97 6.23
CA ILE A 135 -9.39 -3.87 6.38
C ILE A 135 -9.94 -2.73 5.51
N GLY A 136 -9.30 -1.56 5.54
CA GLY A 136 -9.69 -0.43 4.70
C GLY A 136 -9.65 -0.76 3.21
N THR A 137 -8.54 -1.36 2.75
CA THR A 137 -8.36 -1.75 1.34
C THR A 137 -9.32 -2.85 0.90
N MET A 138 -9.77 -3.71 1.80
CA MET A 138 -10.77 -4.75 1.50
C MET A 138 -12.19 -4.18 1.43
N VAL A 139 -12.54 -3.28 2.34
CA VAL A 139 -13.90 -2.71 2.43
C VAL A 139 -14.23 -1.84 1.21
N SER A 140 -13.28 -1.07 0.72
CA SER A 140 -13.50 -0.13 -0.37
C SER A 140 -13.95 -0.79 -1.71
N PRO A 141 -13.29 -1.85 -2.21
CA PRO A 141 -13.77 -2.60 -3.36
C PRO A 141 -15.14 -3.25 -3.14
N MET A 142 -15.43 -3.70 -1.90
CA MET A 142 -16.74 -4.28 -1.58
C MET A 142 -17.85 -3.22 -1.66
N VAL A 143 -17.60 -2.01 -1.15
CA VAL A 143 -18.54 -0.88 -1.27
C VAL A 143 -18.76 -0.51 -2.74
N MET A 144 -17.68 -0.43 -3.53
CA MET A 144 -17.76 -0.14 -4.96
C MET A 144 -18.50 -1.26 -5.71
N GLY A 145 -18.14 -2.52 -5.48
CA GLY A 145 -18.78 -3.68 -6.08
C GLY A 145 -20.27 -3.76 -5.73
N ALA A 146 -20.66 -3.50 -4.48
CA ALA A 146 -22.05 -3.44 -4.06
C ALA A 146 -22.83 -2.34 -4.80
N ALA A 147 -22.26 -1.12 -4.89
CA ALA A 147 -22.88 -0.04 -5.65
C ALA A 147 -23.12 -0.43 -7.10
N LEU A 148 -22.12 -0.97 -7.79
CA LEU A 148 -22.22 -1.40 -9.19
C LEU A 148 -23.21 -2.55 -9.38
N THR A 149 -23.21 -3.55 -8.49
CA THR A 149 -24.13 -4.70 -8.55
C THR A 149 -25.60 -4.29 -8.37
N HIS A 150 -25.86 -3.24 -7.59
CA HIS A 150 -27.22 -2.69 -7.47
C HIS A 150 -27.58 -1.70 -8.58
N GLY A 151 -26.81 -1.64 -9.67
CA GLY A 151 -27.05 -0.75 -10.79
C GLY A 151 -26.82 0.73 -10.49
N MET A 152 -26.12 1.04 -9.39
CA MET A 152 -25.78 2.42 -9.06
C MET A 152 -24.52 2.86 -9.83
N HIS A 153 -24.41 4.16 -10.05
CA HIS A 153 -23.26 4.74 -10.72
C HIS A 153 -22.00 4.65 -9.83
N TRP A 154 -20.79 4.50 -10.41
CA TRP A 154 -19.52 4.43 -9.68
C TRP A 154 -19.26 5.61 -8.74
N THR A 155 -19.81 6.80 -9.06
CA THR A 155 -19.74 7.99 -8.19
C THR A 155 -20.39 7.77 -6.83
N VAL A 156 -21.43 6.91 -6.75
CA VAL A 156 -22.09 6.58 -5.47
C VAL A 156 -21.12 5.81 -4.56
N GLY A 157 -20.36 4.86 -5.13
CA GLY A 157 -19.32 4.14 -4.38
C GLY A 157 -18.27 5.09 -3.81
N TYR A 158 -17.73 6.00 -4.63
CA TYR A 158 -16.78 7.02 -4.15
C TYR A 158 -17.39 7.93 -3.10
N ARG A 159 -18.65 8.35 -3.24
CA ARG A 159 -19.35 9.20 -2.27
C ARG A 159 -19.54 8.50 -0.93
N ALA A 160 -19.89 7.23 -0.93
CA ALA A 160 -20.02 6.45 0.30
C ALA A 160 -18.69 6.34 1.04
N ILE A 161 -17.59 6.06 0.32
CA ILE A 161 -16.24 6.00 0.92
C ILE A 161 -15.81 7.39 1.43
N ALA A 162 -16.09 8.46 0.67
CA ALA A 162 -15.79 9.84 1.08
C ALA A 162 -16.53 10.22 2.38
N LEU A 163 -17.80 9.87 2.51
CA LEU A 163 -18.58 10.15 3.71
C LEU A 163 -17.98 9.45 4.94
N PHE A 164 -17.58 8.19 4.79
CA PHE A 164 -16.91 7.46 5.86
C PHE A 164 -15.57 8.12 6.24
N GLN A 165 -14.82 8.59 5.26
CA GLN A 165 -13.55 9.28 5.46
C GLN A 165 -13.73 10.65 6.18
N VAL A 166 -14.81 11.39 5.87
CA VAL A 166 -15.19 12.61 6.59
C VAL A 166 -15.47 12.30 8.07
N LEU A 167 -16.24 11.24 8.35
CA LEU A 167 -16.51 10.82 9.74
C LEU A 167 -15.22 10.51 10.51
N LEU A 168 -14.28 9.79 9.88
CA LEU A 168 -12.99 9.52 10.49
C LEU A 168 -12.16 10.78 10.70
N THR A 169 -12.20 11.73 9.77
CA THR A 169 -11.56 13.05 9.93
C THR A 169 -12.09 13.76 11.18
N VAL A 170 -13.40 13.75 11.40
CA VAL A 170 -14.02 14.34 12.60
C VAL A 170 -13.51 13.64 13.86
N VAL A 171 -13.45 12.31 13.89
CA VAL A 171 -12.91 11.55 15.03
C VAL A 171 -11.46 11.95 15.31
N LEU A 172 -10.65 12.08 14.28
CA LEU A 172 -9.23 12.47 14.41
C LEU A 172 -9.07 13.89 14.94
N VAL A 173 -9.88 14.84 14.46
CA VAL A 173 -9.89 16.23 14.96
C VAL A 173 -10.28 16.29 16.44
N VAL A 174 -11.34 15.56 16.84
CA VAL A 174 -11.77 15.49 18.23
C VAL A 174 -10.72 14.82 19.13
N SER A 175 -9.94 13.89 18.57
CA SER A 175 -8.87 13.20 19.30
C SER A 175 -7.57 14.00 19.47
N LEU A 176 -7.43 15.16 18.82
CA LEU A 176 -6.19 15.97 18.88
C LEU A 176 -5.65 16.25 20.29
N PRO A 177 -6.47 16.48 21.33
CA PRO A 177 -5.98 16.66 22.68
C PRO A 177 -5.18 15.46 23.23
N LEU A 178 -5.53 14.23 22.82
CA LEU A 178 -4.87 13.01 23.28
C LEU A 178 -3.42 12.87 22.75
N TRP A 179 -3.09 13.52 21.64
CA TRP A 179 -1.75 13.51 21.05
C TRP A 179 -0.77 14.46 21.76
N LYS A 180 -1.26 15.40 22.56
CA LYS A 180 -0.44 16.39 23.26
C LYS A 180 0.27 15.84 24.50
N GLU A 181 -0.29 14.86 25.18
CA GLU A 181 0.21 14.38 26.48
C GLU A 181 1.55 13.63 26.42
N ARG A 182 1.96 13.14 25.24
CA ARG A 182 3.21 12.37 25.07
C ARG A 182 4.41 13.16 24.53
N ARG A 183 4.24 14.43 24.21
CA ARG A 183 5.33 15.28 23.72
C ARG A 183 6.34 15.66 24.83
N THR A 184 5.98 15.47 26.10
CA THR A 184 6.76 15.95 27.24
C THR A 184 7.73 14.90 27.83
N GLU A 185 7.61 13.62 27.45
CA GLU A 185 8.44 12.56 28.05
C GLU A 185 9.68 12.14 27.23
N SER A 186 9.83 12.60 26.01
CA SER A 186 11.02 12.30 25.18
C SER A 186 12.03 13.46 25.18
N GLY A 187 12.33 13.97 26.38
CA GLY A 187 13.38 14.95 26.63
C GLY A 187 14.76 14.36 26.78
N THR A 188 15.11 13.28 26.14
CA THR A 188 16.50 12.87 25.92
C THR A 188 16.93 13.42 24.56
N GLU A 189 17.80 14.42 24.60
CA GLU A 189 18.67 14.79 23.49
C GLU A 189 19.57 13.58 23.14
N GLU A 190 18.96 12.59 22.42
CA GLU A 190 19.78 11.68 21.64
C GLU A 190 20.41 12.52 20.53
N THR A 191 21.72 12.64 20.54
CA THR A 191 22.55 13.19 19.47
C THR A 191 21.98 12.70 18.15
N ALA A 192 21.42 13.64 17.36
CA ALA A 192 20.76 13.33 16.09
C ALA A 192 21.71 12.44 15.25
N PRO A 193 21.30 11.23 14.87
CA PRO A 193 22.14 10.37 14.05
C PRO A 193 22.58 11.18 12.83
N GLN A 194 23.86 11.18 12.52
CA GLN A 194 24.38 11.87 11.34
C GLN A 194 23.61 11.41 10.12
N ALA A 195 22.93 12.33 9.46
CA ALA A 195 22.14 12.04 8.27
C ALA A 195 23.06 11.46 7.19
N LEU A 196 22.99 10.16 6.97
CA LEU A 196 23.74 9.50 5.91
C LEU A 196 23.29 10.03 4.55
N SER A 197 24.23 10.44 3.72
CA SER A 197 23.93 10.82 2.34
C SER A 197 23.47 9.58 1.54
N LEU A 198 22.68 9.80 0.49
CA LEU A 198 22.25 8.74 -0.43
C LEU A 198 23.42 7.85 -0.89
N ARG A 199 24.56 8.50 -1.22
CA ARG A 199 25.77 7.79 -1.68
C ARG A 199 26.32 6.85 -0.59
N GLN A 200 26.32 7.28 0.67
CA GLN A 200 26.80 6.47 1.79
C GLN A 200 25.88 5.30 2.05
N VAL A 201 24.55 5.47 1.95
CA VAL A 201 23.59 4.36 2.12
C VAL A 201 23.74 3.34 0.99
N PHE A 202 23.87 3.78 -0.28
CA PHE A 202 24.09 2.86 -1.41
C PHE A 202 25.45 2.17 -1.40
N ALA A 203 26.40 2.64 -0.60
CA ALA A 203 27.69 2.00 -0.39
C ALA A 203 27.63 0.86 0.67
N LEU A 204 26.58 0.79 1.48
CA LEU A 204 26.41 -0.28 2.47
C LEU A 204 26.22 -1.64 1.77
N PRO A 205 26.87 -2.71 2.24
CA PRO A 205 26.66 -4.07 1.73
C PRO A 205 25.19 -4.48 1.88
N GLY A 206 24.55 -4.88 0.78
CA GLY A 206 23.14 -5.30 0.79
C GLY A 206 22.12 -4.17 0.59
N ALA A 207 22.51 -2.89 0.63
CA ALA A 207 21.58 -1.78 0.50
C ALA A 207 20.85 -1.77 -0.85
N ARG A 208 21.55 -1.99 -1.95
CA ARG A 208 20.94 -2.06 -3.29
C ARG A 208 19.96 -3.20 -3.41
N GLU A 209 20.29 -4.33 -2.82
CA GLU A 209 19.48 -5.53 -2.83
C GLU A 209 18.17 -5.32 -2.06
N VAL A 210 18.21 -4.72 -0.89
CA VAL A 210 16.99 -4.46 -0.11
C VAL A 210 16.11 -3.40 -0.78
N MET A 211 16.71 -2.36 -1.41
CA MET A 211 15.96 -1.36 -2.17
C MET A 211 15.21 -1.99 -3.35
N LEU A 212 15.91 -2.81 -4.16
CA LEU A 212 15.31 -3.50 -5.30
C LEU A 212 14.29 -4.56 -4.87
N CYS A 213 14.55 -5.28 -3.79
CA CYS A 213 13.60 -6.24 -3.22
C CYS A 213 12.29 -5.53 -2.83
N PHE A 214 12.38 -4.41 -2.14
CA PHE A 214 11.22 -3.65 -1.69
C PHE A 214 10.49 -2.95 -2.84
N PHE A 215 11.24 -2.42 -3.81
CA PHE A 215 10.70 -1.93 -5.09
C PHE A 215 9.84 -2.99 -5.77
N CYS A 216 10.39 -4.21 -5.97
CA CYS A 216 9.67 -5.29 -6.64
C CYS A 216 8.42 -5.73 -5.87
N TYR A 217 8.50 -5.78 -4.54
CA TYR A 217 7.36 -6.10 -3.70
C TYR A 217 6.22 -5.10 -3.89
N CYS A 218 6.50 -3.81 -3.69
CA CYS A 218 5.49 -2.77 -3.80
C CYS A 218 4.94 -2.63 -5.23
N ALA A 219 5.80 -2.76 -6.23
CA ALA A 219 5.41 -2.81 -7.64
C ALA A 219 4.44 -3.96 -7.94
N LEU A 220 4.72 -5.15 -7.40
CA LEU A 220 3.87 -6.34 -7.57
C LEU A 220 2.53 -6.15 -6.85
N GLU A 221 2.53 -5.76 -5.59
CA GLU A 221 1.32 -5.53 -4.78
C GLU A 221 0.40 -4.52 -5.45
N THR A 222 0.93 -3.36 -5.83
CA THR A 222 0.14 -2.27 -6.43
C THR A 222 -0.35 -2.65 -7.84
N THR A 223 0.48 -3.33 -8.64
CA THR A 223 0.06 -3.82 -9.96
C THR A 223 -1.05 -4.86 -9.83
N ALA A 224 -0.93 -5.79 -8.87
CA ALA A 224 -1.97 -6.79 -8.62
C ALA A 224 -3.28 -6.13 -8.20
N GLY A 225 -3.25 -5.19 -7.25
CA GLY A 225 -4.44 -4.47 -6.80
C GLY A 225 -5.12 -3.66 -7.89
N LEU A 226 -4.35 -2.97 -8.74
CA LEU A 226 -4.89 -2.12 -9.80
C LEU A 226 -5.45 -2.91 -10.99
N TRP A 227 -4.76 -3.98 -11.41
CA TRP A 227 -5.03 -4.64 -12.69
C TRP A 227 -5.76 -5.97 -12.60
N ALA A 228 -5.98 -6.53 -11.38
CA ALA A 228 -6.65 -7.82 -11.20
C ALA A 228 -8.05 -7.84 -11.84
N SER A 229 -8.88 -6.83 -11.60
CA SER A 229 -10.23 -6.73 -12.21
C SER A 229 -10.17 -6.66 -13.72
N SER A 230 -9.29 -5.82 -14.28
CA SER A 230 -9.13 -5.69 -15.73
C SER A 230 -8.64 -6.99 -16.38
N TYR A 231 -7.69 -7.71 -15.72
CA TYR A 231 -7.24 -9.02 -16.16
C TYR A 231 -8.38 -10.05 -16.17
N LEU A 232 -9.16 -10.11 -15.09
CA LEU A 232 -10.31 -11.02 -15.00
C LEU A 232 -11.36 -10.73 -16.09
N THR A 233 -11.67 -9.46 -16.31
CA THR A 233 -12.67 -9.06 -17.30
C THR A 233 -12.17 -9.28 -18.72
N LEU A 234 -11.00 -8.75 -19.05
CA LEU A 234 -10.51 -8.69 -20.43
C LEU A 234 -9.85 -10.00 -20.91
N SER A 235 -9.31 -10.81 -19.99
CA SER A 235 -8.57 -12.05 -20.35
C SER A 235 -9.27 -13.32 -19.92
N ARG A 236 -10.14 -13.27 -18.90
CA ARG A 236 -10.86 -14.43 -18.36
C ARG A 236 -12.37 -14.39 -18.62
N GLY A 237 -12.88 -13.31 -19.25
CA GLY A 237 -14.30 -13.16 -19.61
C GLY A 237 -15.24 -13.02 -18.41
N VAL A 238 -14.72 -12.59 -17.23
CA VAL A 238 -15.54 -12.36 -16.04
C VAL A 238 -16.28 -11.04 -16.18
N ALA A 239 -17.58 -11.00 -15.84
CA ALA A 239 -18.35 -9.76 -15.84
C ALA A 239 -17.70 -8.70 -14.92
N ALA A 240 -17.72 -7.42 -15.33
CA ALA A 240 -17.01 -6.34 -14.63
C ALA A 240 -17.43 -6.19 -13.16
N GLU A 241 -18.72 -6.35 -12.85
CA GLU A 241 -19.27 -6.28 -11.51
C GLU A 241 -18.73 -7.41 -10.62
N THR A 242 -18.64 -8.61 -11.18
CA THR A 242 -18.09 -9.79 -10.51
C THR A 242 -16.58 -9.66 -10.34
N ALA A 243 -15.88 -9.17 -11.35
CA ALA A 243 -14.44 -8.92 -11.28
C ALA A 243 -14.09 -7.85 -10.23
N ALA A 244 -14.91 -6.80 -10.08
CA ALA A 244 -14.74 -5.80 -9.03
C ALA A 244 -14.87 -6.41 -7.62
N SER A 245 -15.89 -7.25 -7.42
CA SER A 245 -16.05 -7.98 -6.14
C SER A 245 -14.89 -8.96 -5.88
N PHE A 246 -14.36 -9.59 -6.92
CA PHE A 246 -13.26 -10.55 -6.82
C PHE A 246 -11.90 -9.88 -6.56
N ALA A 247 -11.69 -8.64 -6.97
CA ALA A 247 -10.51 -7.88 -6.60
C ALA A 247 -10.37 -7.72 -5.07
N SER A 248 -11.49 -7.71 -4.34
CA SER A 248 -11.48 -7.69 -2.87
C SER A 248 -10.82 -8.93 -2.26
N LEU A 249 -10.83 -10.06 -2.95
CA LEU A 249 -10.21 -11.32 -2.49
C LEU A 249 -8.68 -11.22 -2.40
N PHE A 250 -8.05 -10.45 -3.27
CA PHE A 250 -6.63 -10.14 -3.16
C PHE A 250 -6.33 -9.40 -1.85
N TYR A 251 -7.11 -8.36 -1.55
CA TYR A 251 -6.95 -7.59 -0.31
C TYR A 251 -7.39 -8.37 0.92
N PHE A 252 -8.38 -9.26 0.80
CA PHE A 252 -8.73 -10.22 1.85
C PHE A 252 -7.53 -11.13 2.19
N GLY A 253 -6.84 -11.64 1.14
CA GLY A 253 -5.62 -12.43 1.30
C GLY A 253 -4.54 -11.66 2.08
N ILE A 254 -4.27 -10.40 1.72
CA ILE A 254 -3.31 -9.54 2.44
C ILE A 254 -3.74 -9.35 3.89
N THR A 255 -4.99 -9.01 4.15
CA THR A 255 -5.51 -8.70 5.48
C THR A 255 -5.48 -9.92 6.39
N ALA A 256 -6.01 -11.05 5.92
CA ALA A 256 -6.01 -12.31 6.65
C ALA A 256 -4.57 -12.81 6.92
N GLY A 257 -3.70 -12.67 5.91
CA GLY A 257 -2.29 -12.98 6.05
C GLY A 257 -1.60 -12.10 7.10
N ARG A 258 -1.81 -10.79 7.09
CA ARG A 258 -1.23 -9.87 8.08
C ARG A 258 -1.75 -10.13 9.49
N ALA A 259 -3.03 -10.48 9.65
CA ALA A 259 -3.57 -10.91 10.93
C ALA A 259 -2.88 -12.19 11.43
N ALA A 260 -2.70 -13.18 10.57
CA ALA A 260 -2.01 -14.43 10.90
C ALA A 260 -0.51 -14.21 11.19
N CYS A 261 0.17 -13.32 10.47
CA CYS A 261 1.58 -13.00 10.67
C CYS A 261 1.87 -12.52 12.09
N GLY A 262 0.96 -11.78 12.74
CA GLY A 262 1.12 -11.35 14.14
C GLY A 262 1.35 -12.51 15.11
N PHE A 263 0.88 -13.72 14.79
CA PHE A 263 1.10 -14.93 15.58
C PHE A 263 2.29 -15.75 15.05
N ILE A 264 2.46 -15.82 13.73
CA ILE A 264 3.49 -16.65 13.06
C ILE A 264 4.89 -16.09 13.34
N THR A 265 5.05 -14.77 13.40
CA THR A 265 6.31 -14.07 13.73
C THR A 265 6.86 -14.42 15.13
N MET A 266 6.05 -15.02 16.00
CA MET A 266 6.54 -15.53 17.29
C MET A 266 7.43 -16.79 17.15
N LYS A 267 7.35 -17.50 16.01
CA LYS A 267 8.07 -18.76 15.77
C LYS A 267 9.10 -18.70 14.64
N PHE A 268 8.93 -17.74 13.72
CA PHE A 268 9.75 -17.61 12.51
C PHE A 268 10.42 -16.24 12.48
N ASN A 269 11.67 -16.18 12.04
CA ASN A 269 12.40 -14.94 11.83
C ASN A 269 11.99 -14.25 10.52
N ASP A 270 12.36 -12.97 10.37
CA ASP A 270 11.96 -12.16 9.21
C ASP A 270 12.38 -12.76 7.86
N THR A 271 13.59 -13.30 7.76
CA THR A 271 14.04 -13.99 6.54
C THR A 271 13.15 -15.19 6.18
N GLN A 272 12.73 -15.98 7.17
CA GLN A 272 11.83 -17.11 6.97
C GLN A 272 10.43 -16.64 6.59
N MET A 273 9.95 -15.56 7.20
CA MET A 273 8.66 -14.94 6.88
C MET A 273 8.62 -14.44 5.44
N ILE A 274 9.69 -13.76 4.98
CA ILE A 274 9.79 -13.27 3.60
C ILE A 274 9.80 -14.46 2.62
N ARG A 275 10.61 -15.51 2.86
CA ARG A 275 10.65 -16.70 2.00
C ARG A 275 9.31 -17.43 1.93
N MET A 276 8.63 -17.56 3.06
CA MET A 276 7.30 -18.16 3.11
C MET A 276 6.30 -17.35 2.28
N GLY A 277 6.31 -16.02 2.41
CA GLY A 277 5.49 -15.14 1.59
C GLY A 277 5.78 -15.28 0.09
N GLN A 278 7.06 -15.32 -0.29
CA GLN A 278 7.48 -15.51 -1.69
C GLN A 278 7.03 -16.85 -2.27
N ILE A 279 7.07 -17.95 -1.49
CA ILE A 279 6.58 -19.27 -1.92
C ILE A 279 5.07 -19.25 -2.13
N ILE A 280 4.29 -18.71 -1.18
CA ILE A 280 2.84 -18.61 -1.30
C ILE A 280 2.46 -17.76 -2.52
N LEU A 281 3.17 -16.66 -2.73
CA LEU A 281 2.99 -15.76 -3.86
C LEU A 281 3.29 -16.48 -5.18
N ALA A 282 4.36 -17.28 -5.24
CA ALA A 282 4.69 -18.10 -6.42
C ALA A 282 3.59 -19.10 -6.77
N VAL A 283 3.01 -19.77 -5.77
CA VAL A 283 1.86 -20.68 -5.96
C VAL A 283 0.64 -19.91 -6.48
N GLY A 284 0.37 -18.73 -5.93
CA GLY A 284 -0.73 -17.87 -6.39
C GLY A 284 -0.56 -17.43 -7.85
N VAL A 285 0.63 -16.97 -8.23
CA VAL A 285 0.95 -16.59 -9.62
C VAL A 285 0.87 -17.79 -10.56
N ALA A 286 1.36 -18.97 -10.14
CA ALA A 286 1.22 -20.20 -10.91
C ALA A 286 -0.26 -20.57 -11.15
N ALA A 287 -1.13 -20.41 -10.16
CA ALA A 287 -2.56 -20.62 -10.31
C ALA A 287 -3.21 -19.66 -11.33
N LEU A 288 -2.73 -18.41 -11.40
CA LEU A 288 -3.17 -17.44 -12.42
C LEU A 288 -2.69 -17.79 -13.83
N LEU A 289 -1.51 -18.43 -13.96
CA LEU A 289 -0.94 -18.85 -15.25
C LEU A 289 -1.68 -20.05 -15.86
N ILE A 290 -2.22 -20.94 -15.02
CA ILE A 290 -2.88 -22.16 -15.51
C ILE A 290 -4.23 -21.81 -16.13
N PRO A 291 -4.47 -22.19 -17.40
CA PRO A 291 -5.80 -22.12 -18.01
C PRO A 291 -6.75 -23.06 -17.26
N GLY A 292 -7.87 -22.56 -16.76
CA GLY A 292 -8.77 -23.39 -15.98
C GLY A 292 -10.01 -22.63 -15.51
N PRO A 293 -10.79 -23.25 -14.62
CA PRO A 293 -12.02 -22.66 -14.12
C PRO A 293 -11.75 -21.36 -13.39
N GLN A 294 -12.70 -20.46 -13.38
CA GLN A 294 -12.65 -19.16 -12.73
C GLN A 294 -12.23 -19.26 -11.26
N ALA A 295 -12.69 -20.32 -10.56
CA ALA A 295 -12.31 -20.57 -9.15
C ALA A 295 -10.79 -20.67 -8.93
N LEU A 296 -10.04 -21.19 -9.93
CA LEU A 296 -8.58 -21.28 -9.84
C LEU A 296 -7.92 -19.89 -9.88
N ALA A 297 -8.40 -19.01 -10.75
CA ALA A 297 -7.92 -17.63 -10.82
C ALA A 297 -8.23 -16.86 -9.52
N LEU A 298 -9.41 -17.10 -8.93
CA LEU A 298 -9.81 -16.50 -7.64
C LEU A 298 -8.93 -16.97 -6.49
N ALA A 299 -8.71 -18.30 -6.39
CA ALA A 299 -7.79 -18.87 -5.40
C ALA A 299 -6.36 -18.30 -5.59
N GLY A 300 -5.93 -18.13 -6.85
CA GLY A 300 -4.67 -17.49 -7.19
C GLY A 300 -4.55 -16.08 -6.64
N LEU A 301 -5.58 -15.24 -6.79
CA LEU A 301 -5.59 -13.86 -6.26
C LEU A 301 -5.51 -13.84 -4.73
N VAL A 302 -6.25 -14.71 -4.04
CA VAL A 302 -6.17 -14.84 -2.57
C VAL A 302 -4.76 -15.23 -2.15
N LEU A 303 -4.15 -16.21 -2.83
CA LEU A 303 -2.79 -16.66 -2.53
C LEU A 303 -1.74 -15.58 -2.83
N VAL A 304 -1.90 -14.79 -3.90
CA VAL A 304 -1.03 -13.64 -4.16
C VAL A 304 -1.11 -12.65 -3.01
N GLY A 305 -2.32 -12.32 -2.52
CA GLY A 305 -2.51 -11.45 -1.37
C GLY A 305 -1.92 -12.02 -0.08
N LEU A 306 -2.17 -13.30 0.22
CA LEU A 306 -1.59 -14.00 1.38
C LEU A 306 -0.05 -14.00 1.34
N GLY A 307 0.53 -14.22 0.15
CA GLY A 307 1.98 -14.19 -0.04
C GLY A 307 2.59 -12.81 0.16
N CYS A 308 1.88 -11.75 -0.22
CA CYS A 308 2.30 -10.37 0.02
C CYS A 308 2.34 -10.01 1.52
N ALA A 309 1.46 -10.60 2.33
CA ALA A 309 1.22 -10.19 3.71
C ALA A 309 2.46 -10.12 4.62
N PRO A 310 3.34 -11.14 4.70
CA PRO A 310 4.50 -11.12 5.58
C PRO A 310 5.68 -10.30 5.04
N ILE A 311 5.76 -10.02 3.74
CA ILE A 311 6.98 -9.52 3.09
C ILE A 311 7.30 -8.09 3.52
N TYR A 312 6.35 -7.17 3.39
CA TYR A 312 6.53 -5.75 3.74
C TYR A 312 6.99 -5.54 5.19
N PRO A 313 6.24 -6.03 6.21
CA PRO A 313 6.61 -5.79 7.59
C PRO A 313 7.95 -6.44 7.96
N SER A 314 8.23 -7.62 7.40
CA SER A 314 9.49 -8.32 7.68
C SER A 314 10.71 -7.68 7.03
N ILE A 315 10.58 -7.08 5.82
CA ILE A 315 11.69 -6.32 5.21
C ILE A 315 12.03 -5.10 6.09
N ILE A 316 11.03 -4.35 6.54
CA ILE A 316 11.26 -3.16 7.38
C ILE A 316 11.82 -3.54 8.74
N HIS A 317 11.23 -4.56 9.39
CA HIS A 317 11.65 -5.02 10.71
C HIS A 317 13.08 -5.56 10.72
N SER A 318 13.51 -6.26 9.67
CA SER A 318 14.88 -6.81 9.55
C SER A 318 15.95 -5.76 9.20
N THR A 319 15.58 -4.54 8.86
CA THR A 319 16.54 -3.50 8.43
C THR A 319 17.58 -3.18 9.49
N PRO A 320 17.24 -3.00 10.79
CA PRO A 320 18.25 -2.81 11.84
C PRO A 320 19.22 -3.98 11.99
N ASP A 321 18.76 -5.22 11.79
CA ASP A 321 19.58 -6.42 11.89
C ASP A 321 20.60 -6.52 10.76
N HIS A 322 20.26 -6.00 9.57
CA HIS A 322 21.13 -6.04 8.39
C HIS A 322 22.14 -4.88 8.34
N PHE A 323 21.77 -3.69 8.84
CA PHE A 323 22.55 -2.47 8.62
C PHE A 323 23.00 -1.75 9.91
N GLY A 324 22.56 -2.24 11.08
CA GLY A 324 22.76 -1.59 12.36
C GLY A 324 21.65 -0.59 12.71
N ALA A 325 21.34 -0.47 13.99
CA ALA A 325 20.28 0.41 14.50
C ALA A 325 20.56 1.89 14.21
N ASP A 326 21.84 2.29 14.22
CA ASP A 326 22.32 3.64 13.94
C ASP A 326 22.05 4.11 12.50
N LYS A 327 21.99 3.18 11.52
CA LYS A 327 21.81 3.44 10.09
C LYS A 327 20.41 3.08 9.61
N SER A 328 19.66 2.33 10.39
CA SER A 328 18.38 1.75 9.97
C SER A 328 17.37 2.80 9.50
N GLN A 329 17.28 3.95 10.18
CA GLN A 329 16.33 5.00 9.79
C GLN A 329 16.64 5.60 8.42
N ALA A 330 17.91 5.85 8.12
CA ALA A 330 18.33 6.35 6.81
C ALA A 330 18.06 5.31 5.70
N VAL A 331 18.34 4.03 5.99
CA VAL A 331 18.09 2.94 5.05
C VAL A 331 16.59 2.77 4.81
N ILE A 332 15.74 2.77 5.85
CA ILE A 332 14.27 2.68 5.74
C ILE A 332 13.71 3.84 4.91
N GLY A 333 14.19 5.06 5.11
CA GLY A 333 13.77 6.20 4.30
C GLY A 333 14.00 6.01 2.80
N ILE A 334 15.13 5.44 2.41
CA ILE A 334 15.44 5.16 1.00
C ILE A 334 14.69 3.91 0.51
N GLN A 335 14.48 2.89 1.35
CA GLN A 335 13.61 1.76 1.02
C GLN A 335 12.20 2.25 0.65
N MET A 336 11.61 3.13 1.46
CA MET A 336 10.29 3.72 1.17
C MET A 336 10.29 4.49 -0.15
N ALA A 337 11.30 5.32 -0.40
CA ALA A 337 11.41 6.02 -1.67
C ALA A 337 11.49 5.04 -2.87
N SER A 338 12.25 3.95 -2.73
CA SER A 338 12.34 2.90 -3.74
C SER A 338 10.99 2.19 -3.97
N ALA A 339 10.25 1.91 -2.90
CA ALA A 339 8.91 1.34 -2.95
C ALA A 339 7.95 2.25 -3.74
N TYR A 340 7.94 3.54 -3.42
CA TYR A 340 7.08 4.51 -4.12
C TYR A 340 7.46 4.68 -5.60
N VAL A 341 8.74 4.56 -5.95
CA VAL A 341 9.16 4.51 -7.36
C VAL A 341 8.58 3.27 -8.05
N GLY A 342 8.54 2.12 -7.38
CA GLY A 342 7.88 0.91 -7.87
C GLY A 342 6.39 1.13 -8.13
N ASN A 343 5.69 1.72 -7.16
CA ASN A 343 4.27 2.07 -7.27
C ASN A 343 3.99 3.08 -8.38
N LEU A 344 4.90 4.05 -8.57
CA LEU A 344 4.78 5.08 -9.58
C LEU A 344 4.95 4.54 -10.99
N THR A 345 5.87 3.61 -11.19
CA THR A 345 6.33 3.23 -12.54
C THR A 345 5.74 1.92 -13.05
N MET A 346 5.62 0.92 -12.19
CA MET A 346 5.31 -0.45 -12.62
C MET A 346 3.84 -0.70 -12.98
N PRO A 347 2.84 -0.19 -12.25
CA PRO A 347 1.45 -0.34 -12.67
C PRO A 347 1.13 0.37 -13.98
N PRO A 348 1.58 1.62 -14.24
CA PRO A 348 1.42 2.25 -15.55
C PRO A 348 2.14 1.51 -16.69
N LEU A 349 3.33 0.99 -16.44
CA LEU A 349 4.06 0.20 -17.43
C LEU A 349 3.27 -1.05 -17.82
N PHE A 350 2.68 -1.76 -16.84
CA PHE A 350 1.77 -2.87 -17.17
C PHE A 350 0.56 -2.38 -17.97
N GLY A 351 0.00 -1.22 -17.66
CA GLY A 351 -1.11 -0.62 -18.41
C GLY A 351 -0.78 -0.43 -19.90
N LEU A 352 0.44 0.02 -20.20
CA LEU A 352 0.93 0.12 -21.59
C LEU A 352 1.05 -1.25 -22.25
N LEU A 353 1.56 -2.27 -21.55
CA LEU A 353 1.65 -3.63 -22.07
C LEU A 353 0.25 -4.22 -22.31
N ALA A 354 -0.69 -4.03 -21.39
CA ALA A 354 -2.05 -4.50 -21.50
C ALA A 354 -2.79 -3.87 -22.69
N ASN A 355 -2.56 -2.58 -22.92
CA ASN A 355 -3.21 -1.83 -24.00
C ASN A 355 -2.61 -2.14 -25.40
N ASN A 356 -1.28 -2.27 -25.50
CA ASN A 356 -0.61 -2.42 -26.80
C ASN A 356 -0.32 -3.87 -27.19
N ILE A 357 -0.33 -4.81 -26.25
CA ILE A 357 -0.06 -6.22 -26.49
C ILE A 357 -1.26 -7.07 -26.05
N THR A 358 -1.41 -7.34 -24.74
CA THR A 358 -2.53 -8.09 -24.18
C THR A 358 -2.58 -8.03 -22.66
N PRO A 359 -3.77 -7.91 -22.04
CA PRO A 359 -3.93 -8.05 -20.59
C PRO A 359 -3.55 -9.44 -20.04
N ALA A 360 -3.50 -10.48 -20.90
CA ALA A 360 -3.10 -11.83 -20.52
C ALA A 360 -1.64 -11.93 -20.02
N LEU A 361 -0.83 -10.91 -20.25
CA LEU A 361 0.54 -10.79 -19.71
C LEU A 361 0.58 -10.57 -18.19
N PHE A 362 -0.55 -10.29 -17.54
CA PHE A 362 -0.61 -9.97 -16.11
C PHE A 362 0.12 -10.99 -15.20
N PRO A 363 -0.14 -12.30 -15.26
CA PRO A 363 0.57 -13.26 -14.41
C PRO A 363 2.08 -13.34 -14.71
N PHE A 364 2.49 -13.19 -15.97
CA PHE A 364 3.91 -13.20 -16.36
C PHE A 364 4.63 -11.95 -15.84
N TYR A 365 3.96 -10.80 -15.81
CA TYR A 365 4.49 -9.58 -15.25
C TYR A 365 4.72 -9.69 -13.74
N LEU A 366 3.73 -10.25 -13.02
CA LEU A 366 3.88 -10.54 -11.58
C LEU A 366 5.01 -11.55 -11.33
N LEU A 367 5.14 -12.58 -12.18
CA LEU A 367 6.22 -13.58 -12.08
C LEU A 367 7.60 -12.95 -12.23
N ALA A 368 7.76 -12.04 -13.19
CA ALA A 368 9.04 -11.35 -13.42
C ALA A 368 9.45 -10.53 -12.19
N LEU A 369 8.52 -9.76 -11.61
CA LEU A 369 8.75 -9.00 -10.37
C LEU A 369 9.07 -9.92 -9.19
N LEU A 370 8.36 -11.04 -9.06
CA LEU A 370 8.60 -12.04 -8.01
C LEU A 370 9.99 -12.66 -8.12
N VAL A 371 10.41 -13.09 -9.31
CA VAL A 371 11.74 -13.68 -9.52
C VAL A 371 12.84 -12.70 -9.15
N LEU A 372 12.71 -11.44 -9.58
CA LEU A 372 13.68 -10.39 -9.24
C LEU A 372 13.71 -10.14 -7.72
N MET A 373 12.55 -10.08 -7.07
CA MET A 373 12.42 -9.92 -5.61
C MET A 373 13.11 -11.07 -4.85
N VAL A 374 12.90 -12.31 -5.27
CA VAL A 374 13.54 -13.49 -4.66
C VAL A 374 15.06 -13.42 -4.83
N CYS A 375 15.55 -13.12 -6.04
CA CYS A 375 16.98 -12.98 -6.30
C CYS A 375 17.62 -11.90 -5.42
N MET A 376 16.98 -10.76 -5.28
CA MET A 376 17.49 -9.64 -4.48
C MET A 376 17.48 -9.95 -3.00
N HIS A 377 16.42 -10.58 -2.49
CA HIS A 377 16.34 -11.00 -1.10
C HIS A 377 17.43 -12.02 -0.73
N GLU A 378 17.64 -13.04 -1.57
CA GLU A 378 18.68 -14.04 -1.30
C GLU A 378 20.10 -13.45 -1.39
N GLN A 379 20.33 -12.49 -2.28
CA GLN A 379 21.61 -11.77 -2.34
C GLN A 379 21.83 -10.88 -1.10
N LEU A 380 20.79 -10.18 -0.62
CA LEU A 380 20.81 -9.42 0.62
C LEU A 380 21.29 -10.31 1.78
N VAL A 381 20.59 -11.43 2.01
CA VAL A 381 20.88 -12.36 3.10
C VAL A 381 22.32 -12.91 3.01
N ARG A 382 22.82 -13.19 1.79
CA ARG A 382 24.22 -13.66 1.60
C ARG A 382 25.25 -12.59 1.92
N LYS A 383 24.99 -11.31 1.57
CA LYS A 383 25.93 -10.20 1.78
C LYS A 383 26.01 -9.79 3.24
N THR A 384 24.86 -9.74 3.94
CA THR A 384 24.79 -9.31 5.33
C THR A 384 25.17 -10.39 6.35
N ARG A 385 25.17 -11.67 5.98
CA ARG A 385 25.74 -12.76 6.82
C ARG A 385 27.26 -12.82 6.84
N ARG A 386 27.92 -12.16 5.88
CA ARG A 386 29.39 -12.17 5.72
C ARG A 386 30.06 -10.92 6.30
N SER A 387 29.29 -9.93 6.67
CA SER A 387 29.73 -8.72 7.39
C SER A 387 29.43 -8.82 8.87
#